data_0decb54c75f83ab24048fd662d085d59
#
_entry.id   0decb54c75f83ab24048fd662d085d59
#
_cell.length_a   1.000
_cell.length_b   1.000
_cell.length_c   1.000
_cell.angle_alpha   90.00
_cell.angle_beta   90.00
_cell.angle_gamma   90.00
#
_symmetry.space_group_name_H-M   'P 1'
#
loop_
_entity.id
_entity.type
_entity.pdbx_description
1 polymer ?
#
loop_
_entity_poly.entity_id
_entity_poly.type
_entity_poly.pdbx_seq_one_letter_code
_entity_poly.pdbx_strand_id
1 'polypeptide(L)'
;MAKVFGEAPGRLDFLGGVADYSGSLVLEMPLRLTTRVTITETRIPELVFHSEGQESCTFPFGTDPQDAPKWVRYPYGCLWLFSAAQRWKPKGGLKFQISSSVPESMGVSSSAALEVATLRALEKLSGQVFTGTKLAKLAQRAENEIVGAPCGLMDQLASAYGVRGALLPILCRPDRLGDPVKLPKGVIALGWPSGVKHAVSDSPYATARAGAFMGKKLIEKGTKRKLTHATELSPSQVRSLSEEVLPTSLTGRVFQNRCGGVDDPLSTIEASRRYDVRAAVSFPVEENNRSEIAVSLLRGISKTNRQDSLKVLGELLYQSHAGYSSIGLGCPETDQMVEGVRSLGVSKGFYGARVSGGGSGGTVVVLLDKTSLPALTRLARKLKRPTNFIL
;
A
#
# COMPACT_ATOMS: atom_id res chain seq x y z
N MET A 1 6.47 -25.76 26.61
CA MET A 1 6.83 -24.94 25.42
C MET A 1 5.57 -24.34 24.87
N ALA A 2 5.51 -23.03 24.80
CA ALA A 2 4.34 -22.34 24.25
C ALA A 2 4.29 -22.49 22.72
N LYS A 3 3.07 -22.59 22.17
CA LYS A 3 2.78 -22.54 20.75
C LYS A 3 1.66 -21.55 20.53
N VAL A 4 1.92 -20.49 19.81
CA VAL A 4 0.97 -19.42 19.53
C VAL A 4 0.91 -19.12 18.04
N PHE A 5 -0.12 -18.43 17.59
CA PHE A 5 -0.18 -17.94 16.21
C PHE A 5 -0.75 -16.53 16.13
N GLY A 6 -0.25 -15.78 15.15
CA GLY A 6 -0.83 -14.55 14.67
C GLY A 6 -1.34 -14.72 13.24
N GLU A 7 -2.34 -13.94 12.87
CA GLU A 7 -2.92 -13.96 11.53
C GLU A 7 -3.27 -12.53 11.11
N ALA A 8 -3.01 -12.20 9.85
CA ALA A 8 -3.31 -10.88 9.31
C ALA A 8 -3.65 -10.97 7.81
N PRO A 9 -4.59 -10.15 7.33
CA PRO A 9 -4.99 -10.13 5.92
C PRO A 9 -4.01 -9.32 5.07
N GLY A 10 -3.96 -9.63 3.76
CA GLY A 10 -3.56 -8.66 2.76
C GLY A 10 -4.62 -7.56 2.58
N ARG A 11 -4.41 -6.64 1.65
CA ARG A 11 -5.35 -5.56 1.37
C ARG A 11 -5.47 -5.28 -0.14
N LEU A 12 -6.60 -4.74 -0.56
CA LEU A 12 -6.75 -4.00 -1.80
C LEU A 12 -6.69 -2.50 -1.50
N ASP A 13 -5.79 -1.80 -2.16
CA ASP A 13 -5.80 -0.34 -2.20
C ASP A 13 -6.92 0.10 -3.14
N PHE A 14 -8.05 0.46 -2.54
CA PHE A 14 -9.24 0.88 -3.28
C PHE A 14 -9.05 2.27 -3.88
N LEU A 15 -8.51 3.21 -3.10
CA LEU A 15 -8.20 4.58 -3.53
C LEU A 15 -7.20 5.22 -2.58
N GLY A 16 -6.26 5.99 -3.10
CA GLY A 16 -5.23 6.67 -2.32
C GLY A 16 -3.83 6.19 -2.68
N GLY A 17 -3.59 4.91 -2.61
CA GLY A 17 -2.38 4.27 -3.06
C GLY A 17 -1.10 4.90 -2.59
N VAL A 18 -0.16 5.06 -3.51
CA VAL A 18 1.17 5.62 -3.25
C VAL A 18 1.17 7.07 -2.73
N ALA A 19 -0.01 7.71 -2.59
CA ALA A 19 -0.11 9.05 -2.00
C ALA A 19 0.04 9.05 -0.46
N ASP A 20 0.06 7.89 0.18
CA ASP A 20 0.20 7.72 1.63
C ASP A 20 1.48 8.37 2.18
N TYR A 21 2.62 8.25 1.47
CA TYR A 21 3.88 8.89 1.86
C TYR A 21 3.82 10.43 1.90
N SER A 22 2.85 11.02 1.22
CA SER A 22 2.62 12.47 1.20
C SER A 22 1.53 12.92 2.19
N GLY A 23 1.06 12.03 3.07
CA GLY A 23 0.06 12.32 4.09
C GLY A 23 -1.39 12.33 3.58
N SER A 24 -1.69 11.62 2.50
CA SER A 24 -3.03 11.51 1.92
C SER A 24 -3.99 10.71 2.80
N LEU A 25 -5.29 10.96 2.61
CA LEU A 25 -6.33 10.02 2.97
C LEU A 25 -6.33 8.87 1.96
N VAL A 26 -6.30 7.63 2.43
CA VAL A 26 -6.38 6.43 1.61
C VAL A 26 -7.54 5.54 2.03
N LEU A 27 -8.04 4.71 1.14
CA LEU A 27 -9.15 3.79 1.37
C LEU A 27 -8.70 2.36 1.10
N GLU A 28 -8.50 1.60 2.18
CA GLU A 28 -7.97 0.25 2.11
C GLU A 28 -9.04 -0.79 2.44
N MET A 29 -9.10 -1.87 1.66
CA MET A 29 -10.02 -2.98 1.89
C MET A 29 -9.24 -4.23 2.30
N PRO A 30 -9.37 -4.72 3.56
CA PRO A 30 -8.73 -5.97 3.95
C PRO A 30 -9.31 -7.14 3.16
N LEU A 31 -8.44 -8.02 2.69
CA LEU A 31 -8.79 -9.23 1.97
C LEU A 31 -9.35 -10.32 2.90
N ARG A 32 -9.96 -11.33 2.30
CA ARG A 32 -10.25 -12.59 3.00
C ARG A 32 -9.02 -13.50 3.08
N LEU A 33 -8.06 -13.29 2.19
CA LEU A 33 -6.80 -14.00 2.16
C LEU A 33 -5.90 -13.50 3.28
N THR A 34 -5.29 -14.42 4.03
CA THR A 34 -4.49 -14.11 5.21
C THR A 34 -3.13 -14.79 5.17
N THR A 35 -2.20 -14.22 5.91
CA THR A 35 -0.95 -14.87 6.31
C THR A 35 -1.06 -15.25 7.77
N ARG A 36 -0.66 -16.49 8.09
CA ARG A 36 -0.57 -17.02 9.46
C ARG A 36 0.88 -17.32 9.79
N VAL A 37 1.32 -16.83 10.94
CA VAL A 37 2.64 -17.14 11.53
C VAL A 37 2.42 -17.85 12.83
N THR A 38 2.90 -19.11 12.93
CA THR A 38 2.90 -19.88 14.17
C THR A 38 4.30 -19.84 14.75
N ILE A 39 4.43 -19.45 16.02
CA ILE A 39 5.67 -19.43 16.78
C ILE A 39 5.61 -20.52 17.86
N THR A 40 6.60 -21.39 17.84
CA THR A 40 6.76 -22.45 18.84
C THR A 40 8.08 -22.25 19.59
N GLU A 41 8.03 -22.20 20.93
CA GLU A 41 9.25 -22.20 21.74
C GLU A 41 9.97 -23.56 21.64
N THR A 42 11.30 -23.54 21.60
CA THR A 42 12.15 -24.73 21.58
C THR A 42 13.20 -24.67 22.69
N ARG A 43 13.82 -25.81 23.05
CA ARG A 43 14.89 -25.87 24.05
C ARG A 43 16.23 -25.43 23.46
N ILE A 44 16.44 -25.67 22.16
CA ILE A 44 17.67 -25.29 21.46
C ILE A 44 17.61 -23.79 21.23
N PRO A 45 18.60 -22.99 21.62
CA PRO A 45 18.55 -21.52 21.53
C PRO A 45 18.87 -21.03 20.13
N GLU A 46 18.02 -21.39 19.17
CA GLU A 46 18.12 -21.06 17.74
C GLU A 46 16.81 -20.44 17.22
N LEU A 47 16.92 -19.66 16.18
CA LEU A 47 15.80 -19.13 15.41
C LEU A 47 15.64 -19.95 14.14
N VAL A 48 14.51 -20.64 13.99
CA VAL A 48 14.22 -21.46 12.82
C VAL A 48 13.04 -20.84 12.05
N PHE A 49 13.22 -20.57 10.77
CA PHE A 49 12.20 -20.05 9.90
C PHE A 49 11.84 -21.07 8.82
N HIS A 50 10.56 -21.34 8.69
CA HIS A 50 10.01 -22.23 7.67
C HIS A 50 8.81 -21.58 6.99
N SER A 51 8.80 -21.58 5.65
CA SER A 51 7.67 -21.17 4.82
C SER A 51 7.51 -22.15 3.66
N GLU A 52 6.28 -22.39 3.24
CA GLU A 52 6.02 -23.25 2.11
C GLU A 52 6.67 -22.68 0.82
N GLY A 53 7.36 -23.54 0.08
CA GLY A 53 8.08 -23.16 -1.15
C GLY A 53 9.40 -22.41 -0.93
N GLN A 54 9.83 -22.24 0.31
CA GLN A 54 11.12 -21.63 0.66
C GLN A 54 12.02 -22.64 1.40
N GLU A 55 13.33 -22.52 1.26
CA GLU A 55 14.28 -23.28 2.03
C GLU A 55 14.24 -22.85 3.49
N SER A 56 14.25 -23.83 4.42
CA SER A 56 14.26 -23.55 5.87
C SER A 56 15.60 -22.96 6.29
N CYS A 57 15.54 -21.92 7.11
CA CYS A 57 16.72 -21.22 7.60
C CYS A 57 16.82 -21.31 9.13
N THR A 58 18.04 -21.50 9.64
CA THR A 58 18.34 -21.53 11.08
C THR A 58 19.45 -20.55 11.40
N PHE A 59 19.26 -19.76 12.47
CA PHE A 59 20.20 -18.73 12.91
C PHE A 59 20.41 -18.82 14.42
N PRO A 60 21.65 -18.62 14.91
CA PRO A 60 21.90 -18.35 16.34
C PRO A 60 21.18 -17.07 16.77
N PHE A 61 20.86 -16.97 18.06
CA PHE A 61 20.37 -15.70 18.61
C PHE A 61 21.44 -14.60 18.49
N GLY A 62 21.00 -13.40 18.07
CA GLY A 62 21.89 -12.24 17.93
C GLY A 62 22.52 -12.10 16.54
N THR A 63 22.26 -13.02 15.60
CA THR A 63 22.61 -12.81 14.19
C THR A 63 21.89 -11.55 13.67
N ASP A 64 22.58 -10.71 12.89
CA ASP A 64 21.94 -9.55 12.28
C ASP A 64 20.85 -10.01 11.28
N PRO A 65 19.62 -9.54 11.40
CA PRO A 65 18.57 -9.88 10.43
C PRO A 65 18.93 -9.55 8.96
N GLN A 66 19.82 -8.60 8.71
CA GLN A 66 20.28 -8.24 7.37
C GLN A 66 21.12 -9.33 6.71
N ASP A 67 21.71 -10.24 7.48
CA ASP A 67 22.45 -11.40 6.96
C ASP A 67 21.53 -12.54 6.51
N ALA A 68 20.24 -12.47 6.84
CA ALA A 68 19.26 -13.48 6.48
C ALA A 68 18.76 -13.30 5.03
N PRO A 69 18.27 -14.38 4.38
CA PRO A 69 17.57 -14.29 3.10
C PRO A 69 16.40 -13.30 3.17
N LYS A 70 16.13 -12.61 2.05
CA LYS A 70 15.15 -11.50 2.02
C LYS A 70 13.79 -11.86 2.64
N TRP A 71 13.24 -13.06 2.36
CA TRP A 71 11.96 -13.49 2.91
C TRP A 71 11.97 -13.65 4.44
N VAL A 72 13.13 -14.03 5.03
CA VAL A 72 13.30 -14.17 6.47
C VAL A 72 13.43 -12.81 7.15
N ARG A 73 13.96 -11.80 6.46
CA ARG A 73 14.14 -10.44 7.03
C ARG A 73 12.82 -9.83 7.53
N TYR A 74 11.68 -10.15 6.91
CA TYR A 74 10.37 -9.68 7.38
C TYR A 74 10.02 -10.19 8.78
N PRO A 75 9.88 -11.52 9.04
CA PRO A 75 9.53 -12.01 10.36
C PRO A 75 10.68 -11.84 11.36
N TYR A 76 11.93 -11.93 10.93
CA TYR A 76 13.07 -11.73 11.81
C TYR A 76 13.24 -10.26 12.21
N GLY A 77 13.08 -9.32 11.30
CA GLY A 77 13.07 -7.88 11.57
C GLY A 77 11.96 -7.51 12.57
N CYS A 78 10.78 -8.10 12.43
CA CYS A 78 9.70 -7.95 13.40
C CYS A 78 10.11 -8.45 14.81
N LEU A 79 10.71 -9.63 14.92
CA LEU A 79 11.22 -10.16 16.19
C LEU A 79 12.29 -9.24 16.78
N TRP A 80 13.25 -8.80 15.97
CA TRP A 80 14.36 -7.94 16.36
C TRP A 80 13.86 -6.62 16.96
N LEU A 81 13.00 -5.92 16.22
CA LEU A 81 12.44 -4.63 16.65
C LEU A 81 11.46 -4.79 17.83
N PHE A 82 10.68 -5.88 17.85
CA PHE A 82 9.78 -6.19 18.97
C PHE A 82 10.59 -6.39 20.26
N SER A 83 11.64 -7.19 20.20
CA SER A 83 12.52 -7.47 21.35
C SER A 83 13.14 -6.19 21.92
N ALA A 84 13.59 -5.30 21.05
CA ALA A 84 14.14 -4.01 21.45
C ALA A 84 13.06 -3.08 22.05
N ALA A 85 11.90 -2.94 21.38
CA ALA A 85 10.84 -2.03 21.79
C ALA A 85 10.19 -2.44 23.13
N GLN A 86 10.03 -3.75 23.35
CA GLN A 86 9.39 -4.29 24.55
C GLN A 86 10.38 -4.74 25.64
N ARG A 87 11.68 -4.62 25.40
CA ARG A 87 12.74 -5.15 26.28
C ARG A 87 12.48 -6.63 26.63
N TRP A 88 12.00 -7.38 25.64
CA TRP A 88 11.64 -8.78 25.79
C TRP A 88 12.64 -9.69 25.09
N LYS A 89 12.94 -10.82 25.73
CA LYS A 89 13.77 -11.89 25.15
C LYS A 89 13.07 -13.24 25.34
N PRO A 90 13.08 -14.11 24.33
CA PRO A 90 12.58 -15.48 24.51
C PRO A 90 13.45 -16.25 25.50
N LYS A 91 12.83 -17.17 26.22
CA LYS A 91 13.51 -18.01 27.21
C LYS A 91 14.34 -19.17 26.58
N GLY A 92 14.05 -19.49 25.35
CA GLY A 92 14.69 -20.55 24.56
C GLY A 92 14.63 -20.20 23.08
N GLY A 93 14.85 -21.19 22.19
CA GLY A 93 14.74 -20.99 20.76
C GLY A 93 13.31 -20.74 20.30
N LEU A 94 13.16 -20.22 19.08
CA LEU A 94 11.87 -19.97 18.44
C LEU A 94 11.83 -20.60 17.05
N LYS A 95 10.78 -21.37 16.79
CA LYS A 95 10.48 -21.88 15.43
C LYS A 95 9.30 -21.13 14.87
N PHE A 96 9.52 -20.45 13.74
CA PHE A 96 8.50 -19.74 12.96
C PHE A 96 8.03 -20.63 11.82
N GLN A 97 6.74 -20.89 11.76
CA GLN A 97 6.11 -21.57 10.64
C GLN A 97 5.11 -20.63 9.98
N ILE A 98 5.36 -20.32 8.71
CA ILE A 98 4.64 -19.33 7.92
C ILE A 98 3.78 -20.05 6.88
N SER A 99 2.51 -19.68 6.82
CA SER A 99 1.56 -20.15 5.82
C SER A 99 0.77 -18.96 5.30
N SER A 100 0.72 -18.75 3.99
CA SER A 100 0.06 -17.59 3.38
C SER A 100 -0.84 -18.00 2.23
N SER A 101 -2.05 -17.43 2.21
CA SER A 101 -2.93 -17.42 1.05
C SER A 101 -2.88 -16.08 0.28
N VAL A 102 -2.17 -15.07 0.82
CA VAL A 102 -1.99 -13.77 0.17
C VAL A 102 -0.94 -13.92 -0.94
N PRO A 103 -1.29 -13.64 -2.21
CA PRO A 103 -0.35 -13.83 -3.31
C PRO A 103 0.80 -12.80 -3.23
N GLU A 104 2.02 -13.31 -3.42
CA GLU A 104 3.23 -12.49 -3.41
C GLU A 104 3.40 -11.68 -4.71
N SER A 105 4.01 -10.51 -4.63
CA SER A 105 4.34 -9.64 -5.76
C SER A 105 3.15 -9.23 -6.65
N MET A 106 1.93 -9.27 -6.09
CA MET A 106 0.69 -8.91 -6.78
C MET A 106 0.11 -7.56 -6.35
N GLY A 107 0.83 -6.77 -5.55
CA GLY A 107 0.38 -5.46 -5.08
C GLY A 107 -0.77 -5.51 -4.07
N VAL A 108 -0.89 -6.60 -3.32
CA VAL A 108 -1.94 -6.85 -2.30
C VAL A 108 -1.39 -6.98 -0.88
N SER A 109 -0.20 -6.45 -0.62
CA SER A 109 0.46 -6.33 0.69
C SER A 109 0.69 -7.65 1.43
N SER A 110 1.30 -8.62 0.73
CA SER A 110 1.74 -9.87 1.37
C SER A 110 2.81 -9.63 2.44
N SER A 111 3.69 -8.64 2.27
CA SER A 111 4.70 -8.24 3.27
C SER A 111 4.05 -7.75 4.57
N ALA A 112 3.17 -6.77 4.50
CA ALA A 112 2.48 -6.24 5.67
C ALA A 112 1.64 -7.31 6.40
N ALA A 113 1.00 -8.22 5.64
CA ALA A 113 0.29 -9.35 6.22
C ALA A 113 1.22 -10.27 7.01
N LEU A 114 2.44 -10.56 6.49
CA LEU A 114 3.45 -11.36 7.17
C LEU A 114 3.98 -10.67 8.43
N GLU A 115 4.30 -9.38 8.34
CA GLU A 115 4.82 -8.58 9.44
C GLU A 115 3.80 -8.47 10.58
N VAL A 116 2.56 -8.08 10.27
CA VAL A 116 1.48 -7.94 11.25
C VAL A 116 1.13 -9.29 11.88
N ALA A 117 1.09 -10.38 11.10
CA ALA A 117 0.87 -11.73 11.64
C ALA A 117 1.99 -12.15 12.60
N THR A 118 3.25 -11.83 12.25
CA THR A 118 4.41 -12.11 13.11
C THR A 118 4.30 -11.34 14.43
N LEU A 119 4.05 -10.03 14.38
CA LEU A 119 3.94 -9.20 15.59
C LEU A 119 2.76 -9.64 16.47
N ARG A 120 1.62 -10.01 15.90
CA ARG A 120 0.50 -10.58 16.67
C ARG A 120 0.82 -11.90 17.35
N ALA A 121 1.66 -12.74 16.73
CA ALA A 121 2.14 -13.96 17.36
C ALA A 121 3.10 -13.64 18.51
N LEU A 122 3.99 -12.65 18.33
CA LEU A 122 4.92 -12.20 19.37
C LEU A 122 4.20 -11.56 20.56
N GLU A 123 3.15 -10.76 20.32
CA GLU A 123 2.29 -10.23 21.39
C GLU A 123 1.72 -11.36 22.26
N LYS A 124 1.17 -12.40 21.62
CA LYS A 124 0.61 -13.56 22.35
C LYS A 124 1.67 -14.36 23.09
N LEU A 125 2.86 -14.49 22.51
CA LEU A 125 3.95 -15.23 23.13
C LEU A 125 4.53 -14.51 24.35
N SER A 126 4.70 -13.20 24.25
CA SER A 126 5.28 -12.36 25.30
C SER A 126 4.30 -11.93 26.39
N GLY A 127 3.00 -11.93 26.08
CA GLY A 127 1.94 -11.31 26.89
C GLY A 127 1.93 -9.78 26.82
N GLN A 128 2.71 -9.16 25.94
CA GLN A 128 2.83 -7.71 25.78
C GLN A 128 2.11 -7.26 24.53
N VAL A 129 1.22 -6.28 24.64
CA VAL A 129 0.35 -5.81 23.55
C VAL A 129 0.68 -4.36 23.21
N PHE A 130 0.76 -4.06 21.93
CA PHE A 130 0.87 -2.68 21.44
C PHE A 130 -0.50 -2.00 21.41
N THR A 131 -0.53 -0.74 21.84
CA THR A 131 -1.74 0.10 21.80
C THR A 131 -1.74 1.05 20.62
N GLY A 132 -2.92 1.40 20.14
CA GLY A 132 -3.06 2.33 19.01
C GLY A 132 -2.39 1.80 17.74
N THR A 133 -1.72 2.67 16.99
CA THR A 133 -1.06 2.33 15.72
C THR A 133 0.38 1.79 15.87
N LYS A 134 0.84 1.54 17.10
CA LYS A 134 2.24 1.15 17.39
C LYS A 134 2.65 -0.16 16.73
N LEU A 135 1.75 -1.15 16.68
CA LEU A 135 2.02 -2.43 16.02
C LEU A 135 2.31 -2.22 14.53
N ALA A 136 1.45 -1.48 13.83
CA ALA A 136 1.62 -1.19 12.40
C ALA A 136 2.90 -0.37 12.13
N LYS A 137 3.23 0.59 13.00
CA LYS A 137 4.48 1.35 12.91
C LYS A 137 5.72 0.48 13.09
N LEU A 138 5.66 -0.50 13.98
CA LEU A 138 6.77 -1.42 14.18
C LEU A 138 6.93 -2.35 12.98
N ALA A 139 5.83 -2.82 12.38
CA ALA A 139 5.82 -3.59 11.14
C ALA A 139 6.46 -2.79 9.99
N GLN A 140 6.02 -1.54 9.77
CA GLN A 140 6.62 -0.64 8.77
C GLN A 140 8.12 -0.43 8.99
N ARG A 141 8.55 -0.25 10.24
CA ARG A 141 9.97 -0.12 10.55
C ARG A 141 10.75 -1.36 10.17
N ALA A 142 10.22 -2.56 10.40
CA ALA A 142 10.86 -3.80 9.96
C ALA A 142 11.05 -3.83 8.43
N GLU A 143 10.04 -3.40 7.67
CA GLU A 143 10.11 -3.32 6.22
C GLU A 143 11.12 -2.25 5.75
N ASN A 144 11.10 -1.06 6.32
CA ASN A 144 11.98 0.04 5.91
C ASN A 144 13.43 -0.14 6.39
N GLU A 145 13.64 -0.49 7.68
CA GLU A 145 14.96 -0.48 8.30
C GLU A 145 15.72 -1.82 8.10
N ILE A 146 15.01 -2.95 8.10
CA ILE A 146 15.64 -4.29 8.05
C ILE A 146 15.56 -4.89 6.62
N VAL A 147 14.40 -4.84 5.99
CA VAL A 147 14.23 -5.35 4.62
C VAL A 147 14.81 -4.40 3.58
N GLY A 148 14.80 -3.08 3.87
CA GLY A 148 15.26 -2.03 2.97
C GLY A 148 14.26 -1.68 1.87
N ALA A 149 12.97 -1.94 2.09
CA ALA A 149 11.91 -1.60 1.14
C ALA A 149 11.18 -0.30 1.60
N PRO A 150 11.31 0.82 0.88
CA PRO A 150 10.72 2.10 1.29
C PRO A 150 9.20 2.07 1.07
N CYS A 151 8.43 1.88 2.11
CA CYS A 151 6.97 1.90 2.07
C CYS A 151 6.36 3.01 2.95
N GLY A 152 5.10 3.38 2.68
CA GLY A 152 4.26 4.15 3.59
C GLY A 152 3.68 3.26 4.69
N LEU A 153 2.74 3.77 5.48
CA LEU A 153 2.18 3.05 6.63
C LEU A 153 0.80 2.42 6.34
N MET A 154 0.19 2.71 5.19
CA MET A 154 -1.18 2.30 4.88
C MET A 154 -1.37 0.78 4.93
N ASP A 155 -0.41 0.04 4.40
CA ASP A 155 -0.46 -1.42 4.25
C ASP A 155 -0.53 -2.12 5.60
N GLN A 156 0.36 -1.74 6.51
CA GLN A 156 0.40 -2.30 7.85
C GLN A 156 -0.81 -1.87 8.69
N LEU A 157 -1.31 -0.64 8.51
CA LEU A 157 -2.55 -0.19 9.16
C LEU A 157 -3.77 -0.95 8.65
N ALA A 158 -3.89 -1.14 7.33
CA ALA A 158 -4.98 -1.92 6.73
C ALA A 158 -4.95 -3.38 7.20
N SER A 159 -3.78 -4.00 7.22
CA SER A 159 -3.59 -5.38 7.68
C SER A 159 -3.88 -5.55 9.17
N ALA A 160 -3.51 -4.54 10.00
CA ALA A 160 -3.68 -4.60 11.44
C ALA A 160 -5.10 -4.25 11.91
N TYR A 161 -5.77 -3.30 11.26
CA TYR A 161 -7.01 -2.69 11.78
C TYR A 161 -8.17 -2.72 10.78
N GLY A 162 -7.96 -3.22 9.57
CA GLY A 162 -9.02 -3.34 8.57
C GLY A 162 -10.17 -4.23 9.04
N VAL A 163 -11.39 -3.83 8.71
CA VAL A 163 -12.62 -4.56 9.01
C VAL A 163 -13.10 -5.27 7.75
N ARG A 164 -13.27 -6.59 7.84
CA ARG A 164 -13.68 -7.41 6.69
C ARG A 164 -14.98 -6.89 6.05
N GLY A 165 -14.96 -6.72 4.75
CA GLY A 165 -16.11 -6.27 3.96
C GLY A 165 -16.40 -4.77 4.07
N ALA A 166 -15.46 -3.99 4.57
CA ALA A 166 -15.54 -2.54 4.62
C ALA A 166 -14.22 -1.91 4.15
N LEU A 167 -14.31 -0.71 3.63
CA LEU A 167 -13.17 0.15 3.33
C LEU A 167 -12.76 0.86 4.62
N LEU A 168 -11.48 0.82 4.95
CA LEU A 168 -10.89 1.56 6.08
C LEU A 168 -10.31 2.88 5.58
N PRO A 169 -10.89 4.03 5.93
CA PRO A 169 -10.25 5.31 5.68
C PRO A 169 -9.03 5.47 6.60
N ILE A 170 -7.88 5.77 6.05
CA ILE A 170 -6.64 6.01 6.79
C ILE A 170 -6.11 7.38 6.39
N LEU A 171 -6.10 8.34 7.31
CA LEU A 171 -5.42 9.61 7.10
C LEU A 171 -3.96 9.44 7.52
N CYS A 172 -3.03 9.56 6.56
CA CYS A 172 -1.61 9.31 6.76
C CYS A 172 -0.84 10.53 7.35
N ARG A 173 -1.56 11.52 7.94
CA ARG A 173 -0.99 12.74 8.58
C ARG A 173 -1.85 13.25 9.77
N PRO A 174 -1.54 13.05 11.03
CA PRO A 174 -0.87 11.87 11.56
C PRO A 174 -1.70 10.62 11.28
N ASP A 175 -1.14 9.46 11.51
CA ASP A 175 -1.79 8.17 11.24
C ASP A 175 -3.10 8.01 12.02
N ARG A 176 -4.22 8.41 11.42
CA ARG A 176 -5.55 8.32 12.02
C ARG A 176 -6.44 7.37 11.22
N LEU A 177 -6.99 6.40 11.94
CA LEU A 177 -7.99 5.49 11.40
C LEU A 177 -9.36 6.18 11.46
N GLY A 178 -10.06 6.20 10.33
CA GLY A 178 -11.45 6.60 10.27
C GLY A 178 -12.41 5.44 10.49
N ASP A 179 -13.69 5.74 10.63
CA ASP A 179 -14.73 4.72 10.74
C ASP A 179 -14.83 3.94 9.42
N PRO A 180 -14.84 2.60 9.46
CA PRO A 180 -14.97 1.77 8.28
C PRO A 180 -16.25 2.06 7.48
N VAL A 181 -16.14 2.14 6.17
CA VAL A 181 -17.25 2.47 5.26
C VAL A 181 -17.57 1.26 4.38
N LYS A 182 -18.84 0.84 4.39
CA LYS A 182 -19.28 -0.31 3.59
C LYS A 182 -19.69 0.11 2.20
N LEU A 183 -19.39 -0.76 1.22
CA LEU A 183 -19.99 -0.65 -0.11
C LEU A 183 -21.51 -0.95 -0.04
N PRO A 184 -22.32 -0.37 -0.93
CA PRO A 184 -23.76 -0.66 -0.99
C PRO A 184 -24.04 -2.14 -1.22
N LYS A 185 -25.15 -2.63 -0.65
CA LYS A 185 -25.56 -4.04 -0.82
C LYS A 185 -25.60 -4.44 -2.30
N GLY A 186 -24.95 -5.56 -2.64
CA GLY A 186 -24.87 -6.08 -4.00
C GLY A 186 -23.72 -5.49 -4.84
N VAL A 187 -23.01 -4.46 -4.36
CA VAL A 187 -21.78 -3.94 -4.97
C VAL A 187 -20.58 -4.57 -4.27
N ILE A 188 -19.60 -4.94 -5.04
CA ILE A 188 -18.32 -5.47 -4.55
C ILE A 188 -17.16 -4.71 -5.20
N ALA A 189 -16.06 -4.61 -4.46
CA ALA A 189 -14.74 -4.35 -5.01
C ALA A 189 -13.93 -5.64 -4.95
N LEU A 190 -13.24 -5.97 -6.02
CA LEU A 190 -12.38 -7.14 -6.10
C LEU A 190 -11.06 -6.80 -6.78
N GLY A 191 -10.02 -7.59 -6.48
CA GLY A 191 -8.75 -7.55 -7.16
C GLY A 191 -8.77 -8.48 -8.37
N TRP A 192 -8.38 -7.95 -9.52
CA TRP A 192 -8.16 -8.70 -10.74
C TRP A 192 -6.66 -8.72 -11.05
N PRO A 193 -5.97 -9.87 -10.88
CA PRO A 193 -4.55 -9.99 -11.15
C PRO A 193 -4.24 -9.71 -12.63
N SER A 194 -3.21 -8.91 -12.89
CA SER A 194 -2.77 -8.61 -14.27
C SER A 194 -1.96 -9.75 -14.90
N GLY A 195 -1.37 -10.61 -14.08
CA GLY A 195 -0.39 -11.62 -14.50
C GLY A 195 1.03 -11.04 -14.63
N VAL A 196 1.21 -9.75 -14.42
CA VAL A 196 2.52 -9.08 -14.41
C VAL A 196 2.97 -8.90 -12.97
N LYS A 197 4.17 -9.41 -12.64
CA LYS A 197 4.75 -9.26 -11.31
C LYS A 197 5.16 -7.81 -11.06
N HIS A 198 4.79 -7.29 -9.93
CA HIS A 198 5.22 -5.97 -9.46
C HIS A 198 6.66 -6.05 -8.95
N ALA A 199 7.55 -5.19 -9.48
CA ALA A 199 8.94 -5.06 -9.00
C ALA A 199 9.07 -3.78 -8.16
N VAL A 200 9.50 -3.90 -6.90
CA VAL A 200 9.60 -2.79 -5.94
C VAL A 200 11.00 -2.15 -5.92
N SER A 201 12.06 -2.90 -6.24
CA SER A 201 13.45 -2.40 -6.24
C SER A 201 13.82 -1.73 -7.57
N ASP A 202 14.51 -0.60 -7.53
CA ASP A 202 14.88 0.27 -8.66
C ASP A 202 13.70 0.75 -9.51
N SER A 203 12.56 0.90 -8.88
CA SER A 203 11.28 1.00 -9.53
C SER A 203 10.91 2.46 -9.84
N PRO A 204 10.00 2.68 -10.79
CA PRO A 204 9.31 3.96 -10.99
C PRO A 204 8.72 4.54 -9.71
N TYR A 205 8.34 3.69 -8.74
CA TYR A 205 7.86 4.09 -7.42
C TYR A 205 8.86 4.99 -6.65
N ALA A 206 10.13 4.59 -6.56
CA ALA A 206 11.16 5.40 -5.88
C ALA A 206 11.34 6.76 -6.56
N THR A 207 11.28 6.77 -7.90
CA THR A 207 11.37 8.01 -8.69
C THR A 207 10.16 8.92 -8.46
N ALA A 208 8.94 8.37 -8.47
CA ALA A 208 7.71 9.12 -8.19
C ALA A 208 7.71 9.69 -6.77
N ARG A 209 8.10 8.88 -5.77
CA ARG A 209 8.24 9.31 -4.37
C ARG A 209 9.24 10.46 -4.25
N ALA A 210 10.46 10.31 -4.75
CA ALA A 210 11.47 11.36 -4.72
C ALA A 210 10.97 12.63 -5.41
N GLY A 211 10.34 12.52 -6.59
CA GLY A 211 9.74 13.64 -7.31
C GLY A 211 8.67 14.38 -6.50
N ALA A 212 7.84 13.67 -5.75
CA ALA A 212 6.82 14.28 -4.88
C ALA A 212 7.43 15.11 -3.74
N PHE A 213 8.46 14.58 -3.05
CA PHE A 213 9.18 15.32 -2.02
C PHE A 213 10.01 16.47 -2.58
N MET A 214 10.60 16.31 -3.78
CA MET A 214 11.24 17.42 -4.50
C MET A 214 10.24 18.53 -4.82
N GLY A 215 9.06 18.19 -5.36
CA GLY A 215 7.98 19.13 -5.65
C GLY A 215 7.51 19.87 -4.41
N LYS A 216 7.29 19.16 -3.29
CA LYS A 216 6.98 19.77 -1.98
C LYS A 216 8.04 20.82 -1.58
N LYS A 217 9.33 20.45 -1.67
CA LYS A 217 10.44 21.35 -1.28
C LYS A 217 10.54 22.59 -2.17
N LEU A 218 10.27 22.43 -3.47
CA LEU A 218 10.21 23.56 -4.42
C LEU A 218 9.06 24.52 -4.07
N ILE A 219 7.88 23.99 -3.75
CA ILE A 219 6.71 24.78 -3.30
C ILE A 219 7.05 25.54 -2.03
N GLU A 220 7.60 24.89 -1.00
CA GLU A 220 8.01 25.55 0.24
C GLU A 220 8.95 26.72 -0.02
N LYS A 221 9.95 26.53 -0.85
CA LYS A 221 10.94 27.54 -1.18
C LYS A 221 10.32 28.71 -1.96
N GLY A 222 9.53 28.41 -2.98
CA GLY A 222 8.94 29.43 -3.85
C GLY A 222 7.84 30.26 -3.18
N THR A 223 7.06 29.63 -2.29
CA THR A 223 5.95 30.29 -1.57
C THR A 223 6.33 30.79 -0.19
N LYS A 224 7.52 30.47 0.32
CA LYS A 224 7.98 30.72 1.71
C LYS A 224 7.04 30.12 2.77
N ARG A 225 6.22 29.14 2.40
CA ARG A 225 5.32 28.40 3.29
C ARG A 225 5.92 27.06 3.64
N LYS A 226 6.07 26.75 4.93
CA LYS A 226 6.47 25.42 5.39
C LYS A 226 5.26 24.47 5.32
N LEU A 227 5.46 23.28 4.76
CA LEU A 227 4.46 22.23 4.65
C LEU A 227 4.96 20.99 5.38
N THR A 228 4.16 20.41 6.25
CA THR A 228 4.47 19.09 6.80
C THR A 228 4.23 18.03 5.72
N HIS A 229 3.12 18.16 4.98
CA HIS A 229 2.75 17.25 3.89
C HIS A 229 2.27 18.03 2.66
N ALA A 230 2.55 17.53 1.46
CA ALA A 230 2.05 18.13 0.22
C ALA A 230 0.53 18.22 0.18
N THR A 231 -0.15 17.26 0.79
CA THR A 231 -1.62 17.15 0.85
C THR A 231 -2.30 18.15 1.79
N GLU A 232 -1.55 19.09 2.39
CA GLU A 232 -2.10 20.30 3.01
C GLU A 232 -2.57 21.33 1.99
N LEU A 233 -2.15 21.16 0.72
CA LEU A 233 -2.60 21.99 -0.39
C LEU A 233 -3.82 21.37 -1.06
N SER A 234 -4.69 22.22 -1.61
CA SER A 234 -5.76 21.78 -2.49
C SER A 234 -5.25 21.62 -3.94
N PRO A 235 -5.96 20.82 -4.78
CA PRO A 235 -5.62 20.70 -6.20
C PRO A 235 -5.57 22.07 -6.93
N SER A 236 -6.46 23.01 -6.58
CA SER A 236 -6.47 24.35 -7.17
C SER A 236 -5.24 25.16 -6.77
N GLN A 237 -4.80 25.07 -5.52
CA GLN A 237 -3.56 25.75 -5.07
C GLN A 237 -2.33 25.23 -5.82
N VAL A 238 -2.20 23.92 -6.00
CA VAL A 238 -1.07 23.35 -6.77
C VAL A 238 -1.12 23.80 -8.23
N ARG A 239 -2.30 23.75 -8.86
CA ARG A 239 -2.48 24.17 -10.26
C ARG A 239 -2.18 25.66 -10.49
N SER A 240 -2.39 26.52 -9.50
CA SER A 240 -2.11 27.96 -9.62
C SER A 240 -0.63 28.33 -9.50
N LEU A 241 0.25 27.37 -9.13
CA LEU A 241 1.68 27.63 -9.03
C LEU A 241 2.32 27.84 -10.39
N SER A 242 3.12 28.90 -10.51
CA SER A 242 3.88 29.20 -11.73
C SER A 242 4.91 28.13 -12.04
N GLU A 243 5.38 28.08 -13.30
CA GLU A 243 6.44 27.17 -13.72
C GLU A 243 7.79 27.50 -13.03
N GLU A 244 7.97 28.75 -12.61
CA GLU A 244 9.14 29.18 -11.85
C GLU A 244 9.18 28.55 -10.46
N VAL A 245 8.02 28.51 -9.77
CA VAL A 245 7.89 27.91 -8.43
C VAL A 245 7.92 26.38 -8.51
N LEU A 246 7.11 25.81 -9.37
CA LEU A 246 6.97 24.36 -9.55
C LEU A 246 7.09 24.02 -11.04
N PRO A 247 8.31 23.75 -11.53
CA PRO A 247 8.53 23.38 -12.93
C PRO A 247 7.87 22.03 -13.25
N THR A 248 7.57 21.82 -14.54
CA THR A 248 7.06 20.53 -15.02
C THR A 248 8.05 19.42 -14.67
N SER A 249 9.34 19.59 -14.98
CA SER A 249 10.38 18.63 -14.62
C SER A 249 11.75 19.32 -14.44
N LEU A 250 12.65 18.66 -13.70
CA LEU A 250 14.05 19.07 -13.59
C LEU A 250 14.96 17.87 -13.29
N THR A 251 16.27 18.03 -13.49
CA THR A 251 17.23 17.01 -13.08
C THR A 251 17.54 17.06 -11.59
N GLY A 252 17.94 15.93 -11.01
CA GLY A 252 18.33 15.87 -9.60
C GLY A 252 19.46 16.86 -9.27
N ARG A 253 20.43 17.05 -10.17
CA ARG A 253 21.52 18.05 -10.01
C ARG A 253 20.98 19.47 -9.87
N VAL A 254 20.05 19.89 -10.74
CA VAL A 254 19.42 21.22 -10.69
C VAL A 254 18.66 21.39 -9.38
N PHE A 255 17.94 20.36 -8.95
CA PHE A 255 17.22 20.37 -7.68
C PHE A 255 18.18 20.49 -6.48
N GLN A 256 19.24 19.66 -6.44
CA GLN A 256 20.23 19.68 -5.35
C GLN A 256 20.91 21.05 -5.22
N ASN A 257 21.29 21.66 -6.35
CA ASN A 257 21.88 23.02 -6.36
C ASN A 257 20.87 24.07 -5.87
N ARG A 258 19.56 23.90 -6.17
CA ARG A 258 18.51 24.84 -5.79
C ARG A 258 18.05 24.67 -4.35
N CYS A 259 17.91 23.43 -3.86
CA CYS A 259 17.22 23.09 -2.60
C CYS A 259 18.05 22.31 -1.60
N GLY A 260 19.23 21.79 -1.96
CA GLY A 260 20.08 20.96 -1.12
C GLY A 260 19.62 19.50 -1.08
N GLY A 261 18.44 19.24 -0.56
CA GLY A 261 17.86 17.88 -0.41
C GLY A 261 16.38 17.92 -0.06
N VAL A 262 15.81 16.76 0.22
CA VAL A 262 14.40 16.57 0.64
C VAL A 262 14.31 16.13 2.10
N ASP A 263 13.16 16.34 2.72
CA ASP A 263 12.89 15.96 4.12
C ASP A 263 12.38 14.50 4.24
N ASP A 264 12.73 13.63 3.29
CA ASP A 264 12.37 12.21 3.29
C ASP A 264 13.63 11.34 3.31
N PRO A 265 13.91 10.62 4.43
CA PRO A 265 15.13 9.83 4.57
C PRO A 265 15.17 8.59 3.66
N LEU A 266 14.02 8.19 3.11
CA LEU A 266 13.90 7.03 2.22
C LEU A 266 14.07 7.39 0.74
N SER A 267 14.08 8.69 0.39
CA SER A 267 14.23 9.16 -0.98
C SER A 267 15.69 9.44 -1.33
N THR A 268 16.18 8.77 -2.37
CA THR A 268 17.49 9.06 -2.98
C THR A 268 17.30 9.87 -4.26
N ILE A 269 18.05 10.98 -4.40
CA ILE A 269 18.00 11.84 -5.58
C ILE A 269 19.25 11.61 -6.41
N GLU A 270 19.08 10.98 -7.57
CA GLU A 270 20.16 10.78 -8.55
C GLU A 270 20.39 12.07 -9.36
N ALA A 271 21.61 12.58 -9.34
CA ALA A 271 21.96 13.88 -9.97
C ALA A 271 21.64 13.95 -11.48
N SER A 272 21.84 12.85 -12.21
CA SER A 272 21.61 12.76 -13.66
C SER A 272 20.17 12.49 -14.05
N ARG A 273 19.35 11.95 -13.14
CA ARG A 273 17.95 11.58 -13.42
C ARG A 273 17.07 12.82 -13.54
N ARG A 274 16.12 12.78 -14.48
CA ARG A 274 15.05 13.77 -14.61
C ARG A 274 13.83 13.30 -13.82
N TYR A 275 13.22 14.23 -13.10
CA TYR A 275 12.02 14.00 -12.27
C TYR A 275 10.89 14.91 -12.73
N ASP A 276 9.70 14.36 -12.97
CA ASP A 276 8.48 15.09 -13.31
C ASP A 276 7.82 15.61 -12.03
N VAL A 277 8.47 16.57 -11.39
CA VAL A 277 8.15 17.01 -10.02
C VAL A 277 6.76 17.60 -9.88
N ARG A 278 6.25 18.27 -10.94
CA ARG A 278 4.88 18.82 -10.93
C ARG A 278 3.86 17.69 -10.89
N ALA A 279 3.94 16.70 -11.76
CA ALA A 279 3.06 15.55 -11.77
C ALA A 279 3.18 14.77 -10.45
N ALA A 280 4.41 14.50 -10.00
CA ALA A 280 4.69 13.71 -8.82
C ALA A 280 4.13 14.32 -7.52
N VAL A 281 4.15 15.66 -7.35
CA VAL A 281 3.56 16.31 -6.17
C VAL A 281 2.06 16.58 -6.34
N SER A 282 1.58 16.80 -7.56
CA SER A 282 0.15 17.01 -7.82
C SER A 282 -0.67 15.75 -7.56
N PHE A 283 -0.14 14.59 -7.93
CA PHE A 283 -0.84 13.30 -7.78
C PHE A 283 -1.32 13.06 -6.34
N PRO A 284 -0.49 13.07 -5.28
CA PRO A 284 -0.97 12.83 -3.92
C PRO A 284 -1.97 13.89 -3.43
N VAL A 285 -1.85 15.14 -3.87
CA VAL A 285 -2.81 16.19 -3.52
C VAL A 285 -4.17 15.94 -4.16
N GLU A 286 -4.19 15.55 -5.44
CA GLU A 286 -5.42 15.19 -6.14
C GLU A 286 -6.01 13.89 -5.62
N GLU A 287 -5.17 12.91 -5.27
CA GLU A 287 -5.61 11.62 -4.74
C GLU A 287 -6.23 11.78 -3.35
N ASN A 288 -5.67 12.65 -2.49
CA ASN A 288 -6.29 13.01 -1.21
C ASN A 288 -7.71 13.55 -1.41
N ASN A 289 -7.87 14.50 -2.35
CA ASN A 289 -9.18 15.07 -2.67
C ASN A 289 -10.16 14.03 -3.23
N ARG A 290 -9.70 13.12 -4.11
CA ARG A 290 -10.51 11.98 -4.62
C ARG A 290 -10.98 11.08 -3.48
N SER A 291 -10.08 10.76 -2.55
CA SER A 291 -10.39 9.92 -1.39
C SER A 291 -11.39 10.58 -0.42
N GLU A 292 -11.28 11.88 -0.18
CA GLU A 292 -12.24 12.64 0.63
C GLU A 292 -13.64 12.64 -0.01
N ILE A 293 -13.72 12.86 -1.33
CA ILE A 293 -14.97 12.78 -2.09
C ILE A 293 -15.55 11.36 -2.02
N ALA A 294 -14.73 10.33 -2.20
CA ALA A 294 -15.17 8.93 -2.15
C ALA A 294 -15.76 8.56 -0.80
N VAL A 295 -15.11 8.95 0.31
CA VAL A 295 -15.65 8.74 1.68
C VAL A 295 -16.98 9.45 1.86
N SER A 296 -17.08 10.71 1.43
CA SER A 296 -18.30 11.50 1.52
C SER A 296 -19.46 10.87 0.73
N LEU A 297 -19.20 10.46 -0.51
CA LEU A 297 -20.17 9.76 -1.36
C LEU A 297 -20.65 8.46 -0.71
N LEU A 298 -19.72 7.61 -0.26
CA LEU A 298 -20.05 6.32 0.34
C LEU A 298 -20.87 6.45 1.62
N ARG A 299 -20.61 7.46 2.45
CA ARG A 299 -21.38 7.76 3.66
C ARG A 299 -22.76 8.32 3.35
N GLY A 300 -22.90 9.07 2.26
CA GLY A 300 -24.15 9.68 1.80
C GLY A 300 -24.99 8.81 0.86
N ILE A 301 -24.57 7.59 0.55
CA ILE A 301 -25.29 6.72 -0.37
C ILE A 301 -26.65 6.29 0.20
N SER A 302 -27.70 6.50 -0.59
CA SER A 302 -29.08 6.14 -0.29
C SER A 302 -29.70 5.36 -1.47
N LYS A 303 -30.93 4.90 -1.34
CA LYS A 303 -31.63 4.25 -2.47
C LYS A 303 -31.85 5.19 -3.66
N THR A 304 -32.05 6.48 -3.42
CA THR A 304 -32.40 7.49 -4.43
C THR A 304 -31.19 7.97 -5.24
N ASN A 305 -30.00 8.04 -4.62
CA ASN A 305 -28.78 8.54 -5.28
C ASN A 305 -27.74 7.45 -5.59
N ARG A 306 -28.07 6.19 -5.33
CA ARG A 306 -27.12 5.06 -5.41
C ARG A 306 -26.40 5.00 -6.75
N GLN A 307 -27.14 5.05 -7.85
CA GLN A 307 -26.59 4.87 -9.19
C GLN A 307 -25.62 6.00 -9.55
N ASP A 308 -26.01 7.23 -9.26
CA ASP A 308 -25.19 8.41 -9.53
C ASP A 308 -23.94 8.43 -8.66
N SER A 309 -24.09 8.10 -7.36
CA SER A 309 -22.94 8.02 -6.45
C SER A 309 -21.94 6.95 -6.88
N LEU A 310 -22.41 5.77 -7.33
CA LEU A 310 -21.53 4.70 -7.81
C LEU A 310 -20.85 5.07 -9.12
N LYS A 311 -21.55 5.78 -10.01
CA LYS A 311 -20.96 6.31 -11.26
C LYS A 311 -19.84 7.30 -10.99
N VAL A 312 -20.08 8.25 -10.06
CA VAL A 312 -19.05 9.22 -9.67
C VAL A 312 -17.88 8.52 -8.97
N LEU A 313 -18.16 7.59 -8.05
CA LEU A 313 -17.11 6.80 -7.40
C LEU A 313 -16.24 6.03 -8.40
N GLY A 314 -16.86 5.45 -9.42
CA GLY A 314 -16.16 4.77 -10.50
C GLY A 314 -15.27 5.70 -11.32
N GLU A 315 -15.75 6.92 -11.60
CA GLU A 315 -14.96 7.94 -12.31
C GLU A 315 -13.73 8.37 -11.48
N LEU A 316 -13.86 8.48 -10.16
CA LEU A 316 -12.71 8.74 -9.28
C LEU A 316 -11.65 7.63 -9.38
N LEU A 317 -12.06 6.36 -9.51
CA LEU A 317 -11.12 5.24 -9.74
C LEU A 317 -10.40 5.37 -11.08
N TYR A 318 -11.10 5.71 -12.16
CA TYR A 318 -10.49 5.93 -13.47
C TYR A 318 -9.52 7.11 -13.48
N GLN A 319 -9.85 8.22 -12.80
CA GLN A 319 -8.95 9.37 -12.65
C GLN A 319 -7.71 9.01 -11.85
N SER A 320 -7.87 8.23 -10.78
CA SER A 320 -6.74 7.72 -10.00
C SER A 320 -5.82 6.84 -10.85
N HIS A 321 -6.37 5.95 -11.68
CA HIS A 321 -5.59 5.12 -12.60
C HIS A 321 -4.79 5.96 -13.61
N ALA A 322 -5.42 6.96 -14.23
CA ALA A 322 -4.73 7.89 -15.12
C ALA A 322 -3.62 8.67 -14.40
N GLY A 323 -3.84 9.02 -13.13
CA GLY A 323 -2.85 9.65 -12.27
C GLY A 323 -1.61 8.78 -12.06
N TYR A 324 -1.77 7.47 -11.86
CA TYR A 324 -0.63 6.53 -11.79
C TYR A 324 0.21 6.56 -13.07
N SER A 325 -0.43 6.54 -14.23
CA SER A 325 0.27 6.61 -15.52
C SER A 325 1.04 7.93 -15.66
N SER A 326 0.47 9.05 -15.19
CA SER A 326 1.10 10.38 -15.25
C SER A 326 2.37 10.52 -14.39
N ILE A 327 2.54 9.70 -13.36
CA ILE A 327 3.73 9.67 -12.51
C ILE A 327 4.67 8.50 -12.81
N GLY A 328 4.48 7.83 -13.97
CA GLY A 328 5.32 6.73 -14.42
C GLY A 328 5.05 5.37 -13.75
N LEU A 329 3.92 5.23 -13.06
CA LEU A 329 3.48 3.98 -12.40
C LEU A 329 2.44 3.20 -13.22
N GLY A 330 2.17 3.62 -14.47
CA GLY A 330 1.31 2.91 -15.41
C GLY A 330 1.95 1.61 -15.90
N CYS A 331 1.11 0.73 -16.46
CA CYS A 331 1.52 -0.53 -17.08
C CYS A 331 0.52 -0.86 -18.19
N PRO A 332 0.97 -1.14 -19.44
CA PRO A 332 0.08 -1.40 -20.57
C PRO A 332 -0.96 -2.50 -20.30
N GLU A 333 -0.59 -3.52 -19.53
CA GLU A 333 -1.48 -4.62 -19.18
C GLU A 333 -2.60 -4.17 -18.25
N THR A 334 -2.29 -3.36 -17.24
CA THR A 334 -3.31 -2.81 -16.33
C THR A 334 -4.18 -1.77 -17.03
N ASP A 335 -3.60 -0.95 -17.92
CA ASP A 335 -4.34 0.03 -18.73
C ASP A 335 -5.37 -0.69 -19.62
N GLN A 336 -4.97 -1.79 -20.31
CA GLN A 336 -5.86 -2.61 -21.11
C GLN A 336 -7.01 -3.22 -20.29
N MET A 337 -6.72 -3.66 -19.06
CA MET A 337 -7.73 -4.22 -18.16
C MET A 337 -8.75 -3.15 -17.73
N VAL A 338 -8.26 -1.98 -17.33
CA VAL A 338 -9.11 -0.84 -16.91
C VAL A 338 -9.98 -0.37 -18.06
N GLU A 339 -9.43 -0.23 -19.27
CA GLU A 339 -10.20 0.15 -20.45
C GLU A 339 -11.24 -0.92 -20.84
N GLY A 340 -10.87 -2.21 -20.68
CA GLY A 340 -11.82 -3.31 -20.84
C GLY A 340 -13.02 -3.22 -19.89
N VAL A 341 -12.79 -2.86 -18.61
CA VAL A 341 -13.86 -2.62 -17.63
C VAL A 341 -14.69 -1.39 -18.02
N ARG A 342 -14.03 -0.30 -18.41
CA ARG A 342 -14.71 0.94 -18.87
C ARG A 342 -15.63 0.67 -20.04
N SER A 343 -15.21 -0.15 -21.01
CA SER A 343 -16.01 -0.50 -22.20
C SER A 343 -17.23 -1.37 -21.88
N LEU A 344 -17.23 -2.12 -20.77
CA LEU A 344 -18.43 -2.83 -20.29
C LEU A 344 -19.48 -1.86 -19.75
N GLY A 345 -19.06 -0.86 -19.00
CA GLY A 345 -19.85 0.29 -18.56
C GLY A 345 -20.88 0.02 -17.49
N VAL A 346 -21.46 1.11 -17.00
CA VAL A 346 -22.41 1.13 -15.86
C VAL A 346 -23.69 0.35 -16.17
N SER A 347 -24.15 0.34 -17.42
CA SER A 347 -25.35 -0.42 -17.82
C SER A 347 -25.21 -1.94 -17.61
N LYS A 348 -23.98 -2.45 -17.60
CA LYS A 348 -23.67 -3.86 -17.28
C LYS A 348 -23.18 -4.05 -15.85
N GLY A 349 -23.37 -3.05 -14.97
CA GLY A 349 -22.98 -3.11 -13.57
C GLY A 349 -21.47 -2.96 -13.30
N PHE A 350 -20.72 -2.29 -14.21
CA PHE A 350 -19.31 -1.96 -14.02
C PHE A 350 -19.16 -0.47 -13.77
N TYR A 351 -18.71 -0.11 -12.59
CA TYR A 351 -18.64 1.29 -12.18
C TYR A 351 -17.28 1.92 -12.43
N GLY A 352 -16.18 1.22 -12.07
CA GLY A 352 -14.85 1.74 -12.23
C GLY A 352 -13.77 0.70 -11.97
N ALA A 353 -12.54 1.06 -12.35
CA ALA A 353 -11.36 0.24 -12.11
C ALA A 353 -10.09 1.09 -12.02
N ARG A 354 -9.10 0.61 -11.25
CA ARG A 354 -7.78 1.21 -11.15
C ARG A 354 -6.73 0.18 -10.72
N VAL A 355 -5.46 0.49 -10.96
CA VAL A 355 -4.34 -0.30 -10.40
C VAL A 355 -4.30 -0.17 -8.87
N SER A 356 -3.98 -1.24 -8.16
CA SER A 356 -3.86 -1.31 -6.71
C SER A 356 -2.40 -1.30 -6.27
N GLY A 357 -2.11 -0.68 -5.12
CA GLY A 357 -0.79 -0.65 -4.50
C GLY A 357 0.25 0.17 -5.26
N GLY A 358 1.47 -0.33 -5.41
CA GLY A 358 2.61 0.42 -5.94
C GLY A 358 2.61 0.72 -7.44
N GLY A 359 1.63 0.24 -8.22
CA GLY A 359 1.61 0.42 -9.67
C GLY A 359 2.54 -0.52 -10.44
N SER A 360 2.82 -0.22 -11.71
CA SER A 360 3.75 -0.98 -12.58
C SER A 360 3.40 -2.48 -12.74
N GLY A 361 2.11 -2.82 -12.74
CA GLY A 361 1.60 -4.20 -12.80
C GLY A 361 0.77 -4.59 -11.57
N GLY A 362 0.84 -5.84 -11.16
CA GLY A 362 0.16 -6.37 -9.97
C GLY A 362 -1.34 -6.61 -10.19
N THR A 363 -2.19 -5.93 -9.42
CA THR A 363 -3.64 -6.15 -9.37
C THR A 363 -4.41 -4.89 -9.77
N VAL A 364 -5.49 -5.07 -10.51
CA VAL A 364 -6.49 -4.02 -10.80
C VAL A 364 -7.68 -4.21 -9.86
N VAL A 365 -8.04 -3.16 -9.10
CA VAL A 365 -9.30 -3.12 -8.36
C VAL A 365 -10.43 -2.85 -9.34
N VAL A 366 -11.50 -3.62 -9.26
CA VAL A 366 -12.72 -3.42 -10.06
C VAL A 366 -13.90 -3.24 -9.13
N LEU A 367 -14.63 -2.16 -9.30
CA LEU A 367 -15.90 -1.85 -8.61
C LEU A 367 -17.07 -2.26 -9.52
N LEU A 368 -17.88 -3.23 -9.09
CA LEU A 368 -18.94 -3.77 -9.92
C LEU A 368 -20.12 -4.31 -9.09
N ASP A 369 -21.26 -4.50 -9.74
CA ASP A 369 -22.34 -5.30 -9.17
C ASP A 369 -21.90 -6.77 -9.08
N LYS A 370 -22.19 -7.44 -7.98
CA LYS A 370 -21.82 -8.85 -7.77
C LYS A 370 -22.37 -9.77 -8.86
N THR A 371 -23.54 -9.45 -9.42
CA THR A 371 -24.17 -10.18 -10.53
C THR A 371 -23.41 -10.06 -11.85
N SER A 372 -22.51 -9.07 -11.99
CA SER A 372 -21.72 -8.83 -13.20
C SER A 372 -20.41 -9.65 -13.25
N LEU A 373 -20.09 -10.41 -12.21
CA LEU A 373 -18.88 -11.23 -12.13
C LEU A 373 -18.69 -12.19 -13.33
N PRO A 374 -19.73 -12.86 -13.87
CA PRO A 374 -19.58 -13.68 -15.09
C PRO A 374 -19.14 -12.89 -16.31
N ALA A 375 -19.54 -11.62 -16.43
CA ALA A 375 -19.11 -10.77 -17.55
C ALA A 375 -17.64 -10.37 -17.40
N LEU A 376 -17.16 -10.09 -16.16
CA LEU A 376 -15.75 -9.86 -15.89
C LEU A 376 -14.91 -11.10 -16.24
N THR A 377 -15.39 -12.29 -15.89
CA THR A 377 -14.70 -13.57 -16.23
C THR A 377 -14.56 -13.73 -17.76
N ARG A 378 -15.60 -13.40 -18.54
CA ARG A 378 -15.52 -13.43 -20.00
C ARG A 378 -14.50 -12.40 -20.53
N LEU A 379 -14.49 -11.20 -19.97
CA LEU A 379 -13.50 -10.17 -20.33
C LEU A 379 -12.07 -10.64 -20.01
N ALA A 380 -11.85 -11.22 -18.84
CA ALA A 380 -10.53 -11.72 -18.43
C ALA A 380 -10.01 -12.78 -19.42
N ARG A 381 -10.86 -13.72 -19.83
CA ARG A 381 -10.51 -14.74 -20.86
C ARG A 381 -10.20 -14.10 -22.19
N LYS A 382 -11.01 -13.12 -22.66
CA LYS A 382 -10.78 -12.38 -23.90
C LYS A 382 -9.43 -11.67 -23.91
N LEU A 383 -9.05 -11.05 -22.79
CA LEU A 383 -7.77 -10.36 -22.61
C LEU A 383 -6.60 -11.29 -22.23
N LYS A 384 -6.83 -12.60 -22.15
CA LYS A 384 -5.84 -13.60 -21.70
C LYS A 384 -5.23 -13.26 -20.34
N ARG A 385 -6.07 -12.80 -19.41
CA ARG A 385 -5.69 -12.46 -18.03
C ARG A 385 -6.23 -13.51 -17.04
N PRO A 386 -5.61 -13.64 -15.85
CA PRO A 386 -6.07 -14.57 -14.81
C PRO A 386 -7.55 -14.37 -14.46
N THR A 387 -8.25 -15.44 -14.11
CA THR A 387 -9.67 -15.43 -13.71
C THR A 387 -9.86 -15.74 -12.22
N ASN A 388 -8.79 -15.92 -11.47
CA ASN A 388 -8.76 -16.09 -10.01
C ASN A 388 -8.80 -14.73 -9.32
N PHE A 389 -10.00 -14.14 -9.27
CA PHE A 389 -10.19 -12.83 -8.61
C PHE A 389 -9.95 -12.91 -7.11
N ILE A 390 -9.42 -11.82 -6.54
CA ILE A 390 -9.07 -11.67 -5.12
C ILE A 390 -10.21 -10.90 -4.42
N LEU A 391 -10.80 -11.48 -3.37
CA LEU A 391 -11.91 -10.92 -2.60
C LEU A 391 -11.53 -10.70 -1.14
#